data_b24cebf1cbdd8ce41bba875a8d61d7f6
#
_entry.id   b24cebf1cbdd8ce41bba875a8d61d7f6
#
_cell.length_a   1.000
_cell.length_b   1.000
_cell.length_c   1.000
_cell.angle_alpha   90.00
_cell.angle_beta   90.00
_cell.angle_gamma   90.00
#
_symmetry.space_group_name_H-M   'P 1'
#
loop_
_entity.id
_entity.type
_entity.pdbx_description
1 polymer ?
#
loop_
_entity_poly.entity_id
_entity_poly.type
_entity_poly.pdbx_seq_one_letter_code
_entity_poly.pdbx_strand_id
1 'polypeptide(L)'
;MLYYVKQGVVTLRDIQFEKEMHKPMKKTLALVLALVLCFALLAGCGSKQEPAQGSAEPAGDASNGSVYWLNFKPESDEVLQEVAKMYTEETGVPVKVVTAASGTYNQTLMSEMDKTSAPTLFVIGNQDAVKEWGDYALDLTDSAIAKELNTDAYELRDADGKLCSIGYCYECYGIIVNPDLIEQAGHTMDEIKNFESLKAVVEDIHARADELGFDAFTSCDMDDSSSWRFTGHMANLEYYYEEQAAGAAWTECPASITGAYLDNFKALYDLCVTNSLTDRKDLATGGHDAENEFISGKAAFFVNGSWEYAAVSEAVPNATMIPYYCGVQGEEQAGLNCGTENYWAINSTASEADQQATMDFMVWCVTNPEASRMLVDTFGVMPYKQAAESTNGFLAAADAYSAAGNYVMDWATNYQPNVDEYRAALVSALNAYNADPTDANWDLVKTAFVDGWAAQYAAVNG
;
A
#
# COMPACT_ATOMS: atom_id res chain seq x y z
N MET A 1 -23.25 -59.61 0.11
CA MET A 1 -21.95 -60.01 -0.43
C MET A 1 -20.95 -59.04 0.21
N LEU A 2 -20.23 -59.57 1.22
CA LEU A 2 -19.26 -58.78 2.05
C LEU A 2 -17.92 -58.71 1.32
N TYR A 3 -17.31 -57.52 1.24
CA TYR A 3 -15.90 -57.38 0.94
C TYR A 3 -15.17 -56.77 2.16
N TYR A 4 -14.27 -57.58 2.71
CA TYR A 4 -13.33 -57.22 3.77
C TYR A 4 -12.18 -56.42 3.16
N VAL A 5 -11.82 -55.25 3.73
CA VAL A 5 -10.54 -54.58 3.52
C VAL A 5 -9.64 -54.87 4.71
N LYS A 6 -8.52 -55.52 4.46
CA LYS A 6 -7.47 -55.84 5.45
C LYS A 6 -6.72 -54.55 5.82
N GLN A 7 -6.73 -54.24 7.09
CA GLN A 7 -5.77 -53.32 7.69
C GLN A 7 -4.42 -54.01 7.86
N GLY A 8 -3.35 -53.49 7.22
CA GLY A 8 -1.98 -53.89 7.45
C GLY A 8 -1.41 -53.26 8.71
N VAL A 9 -1.00 -54.06 9.67
CA VAL A 9 -0.29 -53.61 10.89
C VAL A 9 1.18 -53.42 10.53
N VAL A 10 1.65 -52.16 10.59
CA VAL A 10 3.08 -51.80 10.45
C VAL A 10 3.78 -52.13 11.78
N THR A 11 4.80 -52.99 11.76
CA THR A 11 5.51 -53.41 12.96
C THR A 11 6.70 -52.50 13.25
N LEU A 12 7.09 -52.40 14.54
CA LEU A 12 8.21 -51.58 15.03
C LEU A 12 9.58 -51.87 14.37
N ARG A 13 9.69 -52.92 13.56
CA ARG A 13 10.91 -53.26 12.82
C ARG A 13 11.15 -52.39 11.59
N ASP A 14 10.08 -51.86 10.97
CA ASP A 14 10.17 -51.07 9.76
C ASP A 14 10.65 -49.63 10.06
N ILE A 15 10.35 -49.14 11.28
CA ILE A 15 10.78 -47.81 11.74
C ILE A 15 12.28 -47.72 12.08
N GLN A 16 12.88 -48.88 12.44
CA GLN A 16 14.30 -48.94 12.78
C GLN A 16 15.21 -49.01 11.55
N PHE A 17 14.71 -49.54 10.44
CA PHE A 17 15.46 -49.64 9.18
C PHE A 17 15.60 -48.29 8.47
N GLU A 18 14.61 -47.41 8.55
CA GLU A 18 14.67 -46.03 8.00
C GLU A 18 15.64 -45.12 8.77
N LYS A 19 15.80 -45.32 10.08
CA LYS A 19 16.71 -44.48 10.90
C LYS A 19 18.21 -44.81 10.67
N GLU A 20 18.53 -45.98 10.20
CA GLU A 20 19.95 -46.34 9.94
C GLU A 20 20.45 -45.94 8.55
N MET A 21 19.57 -45.79 7.56
CA MET A 21 19.96 -45.35 6.19
C MET A 21 20.29 -43.86 6.06
N HIS A 22 19.92 -43.03 7.01
CA HIS A 22 20.12 -41.56 6.92
C HIS A 22 21.38 -41.01 7.61
N LYS A 23 22.15 -41.86 8.33
CA LYS A 23 23.34 -41.36 9.06
C LYS A 23 24.63 -41.21 8.22
N PRO A 24 24.94 -42.01 7.19
CA PRO A 24 26.19 -41.81 6.43
C PRO A 24 26.10 -40.72 5.36
N MET A 25 24.91 -40.47 4.80
CA MET A 25 24.76 -39.52 3.69
C MET A 25 24.98 -38.05 4.06
N LYS A 26 24.64 -37.65 5.27
CA LYS A 26 24.87 -36.27 5.74
C LYS A 26 26.33 -35.94 5.97
N LYS A 27 27.14 -36.90 6.37
CA LYS A 27 28.60 -36.73 6.56
C LYS A 27 29.35 -36.68 5.23
N THR A 28 28.92 -37.45 4.24
CA THR A 28 29.52 -37.46 2.90
C THR A 28 29.18 -36.20 2.11
N LEU A 29 27.96 -35.70 2.25
CA LEU A 29 27.55 -34.45 1.61
C LEU A 29 28.27 -33.21 2.21
N ALA A 30 28.49 -33.19 3.53
CA ALA A 30 29.26 -32.15 4.19
C ALA A 30 30.73 -32.14 3.79
N LEU A 31 31.31 -33.34 3.55
CA LEU A 31 32.72 -33.47 3.12
C LEU A 31 32.89 -33.03 1.65
N VAL A 32 31.90 -33.32 0.79
CA VAL A 32 31.93 -32.89 -0.62
C VAL A 32 31.74 -31.38 -0.75
N LEU A 33 30.87 -30.78 0.06
CA LEU A 33 30.74 -29.31 0.09
C LEU A 33 32.00 -28.60 0.60
N ALA A 34 32.68 -29.16 1.62
CA ALA A 34 33.94 -28.62 2.13
C ALA A 34 35.08 -28.71 1.11
N LEU A 35 35.15 -29.80 0.34
CA LEU A 35 36.13 -29.96 -0.73
C LEU A 35 35.90 -29.04 -1.92
N VAL A 36 34.65 -28.77 -2.29
CA VAL A 36 34.33 -27.80 -3.37
C VAL A 36 34.68 -26.38 -2.96
N LEU A 37 34.51 -25.99 -1.69
CA LEU A 37 34.94 -24.67 -1.19
C LEU A 37 36.47 -24.54 -1.13
N CYS A 38 37.22 -25.60 -0.83
CA CYS A 38 38.69 -25.55 -0.82
C CYS A 38 39.28 -25.49 -2.24
N PHE A 39 38.65 -26.06 -3.26
CA PHE A 39 39.10 -25.94 -4.64
C PHE A 39 38.84 -24.56 -5.26
N ALA A 40 37.84 -23.84 -4.79
CA ALA A 40 37.56 -22.47 -5.23
C ALA A 40 38.58 -21.45 -4.74
N LEU A 41 39.34 -21.77 -3.69
CA LEU A 41 40.38 -20.86 -3.13
C LEU A 41 41.81 -21.10 -3.71
N LEU A 42 42.01 -22.12 -4.51
CA LEU A 42 43.33 -22.46 -5.09
C LEU A 42 43.45 -22.20 -6.61
N ALA A 43 42.37 -21.75 -7.26
CA ALA A 43 42.37 -21.43 -8.70
C ALA A 43 42.59 -19.94 -9.02
N GLY A 44 43.06 -19.15 -8.07
CA GLY A 44 43.23 -17.69 -8.18
C GLY A 44 44.64 -17.23 -8.41
N CYS A 45 45.38 -17.76 -9.39
CA CYS A 45 46.61 -17.11 -9.87
C CYS A 45 46.87 -17.48 -11.33
N GLY A 46 46.59 -16.54 -12.23
CA GLY A 46 47.18 -16.51 -13.56
C GLY A 46 46.25 -16.66 -14.76
N SER A 47 45.43 -15.69 -15.07
CA SER A 47 45.19 -15.26 -16.44
C SER A 47 44.54 -13.86 -16.41
N LYS A 48 45.08 -12.92 -17.19
CA LYS A 48 44.52 -11.62 -17.42
C LYS A 48 43.17 -11.81 -18.15
N GLN A 49 42.06 -11.68 -17.42
CA GLN A 49 40.74 -11.40 -17.99
C GLN A 49 40.46 -9.91 -17.74
N GLU A 50 40.16 -9.19 -18.81
CA GLU A 50 39.67 -7.81 -18.74
C GLU A 50 38.48 -7.75 -17.79
N PRO A 51 38.34 -6.72 -16.94
CA PRO A 51 37.17 -6.56 -16.10
C PRO A 51 35.97 -6.34 -17.02
N ALA A 52 34.90 -7.13 -16.83
CA ALA A 52 33.60 -6.79 -17.33
C ALA A 52 33.29 -5.34 -16.88
N GLN A 53 32.98 -4.48 -17.81
CA GLN A 53 32.46 -3.15 -17.54
C GLN A 53 31.18 -3.31 -16.72
N GLY A 54 31.34 -3.20 -15.40
CA GLY A 54 30.24 -2.69 -14.60
C GLY A 54 29.96 -1.27 -15.10
N SER A 55 28.73 -0.99 -15.44
CA SER A 55 28.29 0.37 -15.71
C SER A 55 28.71 1.22 -14.50
N ALA A 56 29.75 2.04 -14.68
CA ALA A 56 30.09 3.06 -13.71
C ALA A 56 28.91 4.02 -13.70
N GLU A 57 28.28 4.16 -12.54
CA GLU A 57 27.44 5.32 -12.26
C GLU A 57 28.25 6.57 -12.67
N PRO A 58 27.65 7.53 -13.37
CA PRO A 58 28.31 8.77 -13.67
C PRO A 58 28.66 9.42 -12.33
N ALA A 59 29.97 9.49 -12.02
CA ALA A 59 30.48 10.25 -10.90
C ALA A 59 30.20 11.72 -11.22
N GLY A 60 29.10 12.24 -10.68
CA GLY A 60 28.82 13.67 -10.65
C GLY A 60 29.97 14.39 -9.95
N ASP A 61 30.15 15.67 -10.25
CA ASP A 61 31.12 16.50 -9.56
C ASP A 61 30.73 16.52 -8.07
N ALA A 62 31.58 15.99 -7.20
CA ALA A 62 31.31 15.86 -5.76
C ALA A 62 31.00 17.20 -5.06
N SER A 63 31.15 18.33 -5.77
CA SER A 63 30.78 19.67 -5.31
C SER A 63 29.30 19.98 -5.40
N ASN A 64 28.50 19.23 -6.21
CA ASN A 64 27.11 19.53 -6.50
C ASN A 64 26.11 18.64 -5.74
N GLY A 65 26.61 17.70 -4.92
CA GLY A 65 25.79 16.73 -4.19
C GLY A 65 25.16 15.66 -5.08
N SER A 66 24.28 14.87 -4.47
CA SER A 66 23.52 13.79 -5.13
C SER A 66 22.18 13.60 -4.44
N VAL A 67 21.24 12.98 -5.13
CA VAL A 67 19.95 12.60 -4.57
C VAL A 67 19.85 11.08 -4.49
N TYR A 68 19.45 10.57 -3.33
CA TYR A 68 19.03 9.19 -3.16
C TYR A 68 17.59 9.19 -2.63
N TRP A 69 16.62 8.90 -3.51
CA TRP A 69 15.23 8.78 -3.17
C TRP A 69 14.87 7.34 -2.84
N LEU A 70 14.47 7.09 -1.57
CA LEU A 70 13.82 5.85 -1.19
C LEU A 70 12.31 6.00 -1.45
N ASN A 71 11.84 5.36 -2.51
CA ASN A 71 10.47 5.44 -2.97
C ASN A 71 9.57 4.46 -2.22
N PHE A 72 8.39 4.97 -1.79
CA PHE A 72 7.34 4.21 -1.12
C PHE A 72 6.40 3.46 -2.10
N LYS A 73 6.25 3.96 -3.35
CA LYS A 73 5.22 3.53 -4.32
C LYS A 73 5.80 2.61 -5.41
N PRO A 74 5.66 1.26 -5.28
CA PRO A 74 6.20 0.33 -6.26
C PRO A 74 5.67 0.52 -7.67
N GLU A 75 4.39 0.86 -7.81
CA GLU A 75 3.70 1.12 -9.08
C GLU A 75 4.28 2.30 -9.85
N SER A 76 5.00 3.19 -9.17
CA SER A 76 5.57 4.41 -9.76
C SER A 76 7.02 4.25 -10.23
N ASP A 77 7.68 3.09 -9.99
CA ASP A 77 9.13 2.93 -10.14
C ASP A 77 9.64 3.36 -11.53
N GLU A 78 9.01 2.89 -12.61
CA GLU A 78 9.45 3.20 -13.99
C GLU A 78 9.42 4.71 -14.27
N VAL A 79 8.37 5.40 -13.85
CA VAL A 79 8.22 6.85 -14.04
C VAL A 79 9.27 7.59 -13.20
N LEU A 80 9.52 7.16 -11.97
CA LEU A 80 10.51 7.82 -11.10
C LEU A 80 11.94 7.63 -11.60
N GLN A 81 12.27 6.48 -12.21
CA GLN A 81 13.57 6.26 -12.86
C GLN A 81 13.74 7.21 -14.04
N GLU A 82 12.71 7.45 -14.87
CA GLU A 82 12.80 8.38 -15.99
C GLU A 82 12.91 9.83 -15.51
N VAL A 83 12.11 10.25 -14.51
CA VAL A 83 12.22 11.58 -13.89
C VAL A 83 13.62 11.82 -13.30
N ALA A 84 14.20 10.82 -12.62
CA ALA A 84 15.55 10.88 -12.11
C ALA A 84 16.60 11.05 -13.23
N LYS A 85 16.43 10.34 -14.33
CA LYS A 85 17.29 10.44 -15.49
C LYS A 85 17.19 11.82 -16.15
N MET A 86 15.96 12.34 -16.37
CA MET A 86 15.73 13.68 -16.92
C MET A 86 16.44 14.75 -16.11
N TYR A 87 16.30 14.72 -14.77
CA TYR A 87 16.96 15.68 -13.89
C TYR A 87 18.50 15.58 -13.98
N THR A 88 19.01 14.35 -13.98
CA THR A 88 20.47 14.10 -14.10
C THR A 88 21.02 14.60 -15.43
N GLU A 89 20.31 14.38 -16.54
CA GLU A 89 20.70 14.86 -17.87
C GLU A 89 20.67 16.39 -17.97
N GLU A 90 19.70 17.06 -17.35
CA GLU A 90 19.55 18.51 -17.36
C GLU A 90 20.57 19.23 -16.48
N THR A 91 20.80 18.70 -15.26
CA THR A 91 21.56 19.42 -14.21
C THR A 91 22.96 18.86 -13.99
N GLY A 92 23.24 17.63 -14.39
CA GLY A 92 24.45 16.89 -14.04
C GLY A 92 24.47 16.35 -12.62
N VAL A 93 23.43 16.57 -11.79
CA VAL A 93 23.30 16.03 -10.43
C VAL A 93 22.76 14.61 -10.52
N PRO A 94 23.48 13.60 -10.01
CA PRO A 94 22.98 12.22 -10.06
C PRO A 94 21.81 12.00 -9.11
N VAL A 95 20.77 11.36 -9.62
CA VAL A 95 19.58 10.92 -8.84
C VAL A 95 19.49 9.41 -8.89
N LYS A 96 19.45 8.78 -7.72
CA LYS A 96 19.22 7.35 -7.54
C LYS A 96 17.86 7.15 -6.91
N VAL A 97 17.02 6.34 -7.54
CA VAL A 97 15.75 5.88 -6.95
C VAL A 97 15.88 4.43 -6.55
N VAL A 98 15.47 4.09 -5.34
CA VAL A 98 15.32 2.72 -4.85
C VAL A 98 13.89 2.57 -4.34
N THR A 99 13.19 1.61 -4.87
CA THR A 99 11.79 1.37 -4.52
C THR A 99 11.67 0.23 -3.52
N ALA A 100 11.00 0.47 -2.40
CA ALA A 100 10.67 -0.57 -1.43
C ALA A 100 9.59 -1.49 -2.00
N ALA A 101 9.65 -2.78 -1.64
CA ALA A 101 8.57 -3.70 -1.99
C ALA A 101 7.28 -3.33 -1.23
N SER A 102 6.12 -3.65 -1.81
CA SER A 102 4.82 -3.37 -1.21
C SER A 102 4.75 -3.90 0.24
N GLY A 103 4.26 -3.08 1.16
CA GLY A 103 4.13 -3.41 2.58
C GLY A 103 5.44 -3.49 3.39
N THR A 104 6.61 -3.12 2.81
CA THR A 104 7.91 -3.25 3.49
C THR A 104 8.65 -1.93 3.67
N TYR A 105 8.01 -0.79 3.41
CA TYR A 105 8.69 0.50 3.37
C TYR A 105 9.41 0.85 4.68
N ASN A 106 8.74 0.76 5.83
CA ASN A 106 9.32 1.13 7.13
C ASN A 106 10.55 0.27 7.46
N GLN A 107 10.48 -1.04 7.25
CA GLN A 107 11.61 -1.95 7.46
C GLN A 107 12.77 -1.62 6.52
N THR A 108 12.46 -1.28 5.26
CA THR A 108 13.45 -0.86 4.26
C THR A 108 14.08 0.46 4.67
N LEU A 109 13.29 1.46 5.09
CA LEU A 109 13.77 2.76 5.54
C LEU A 109 14.71 2.63 6.73
N MET A 110 14.36 1.87 7.76
CA MET A 110 15.23 1.58 8.92
C MET A 110 16.57 1.00 8.46
N SER A 111 16.53 -0.01 7.58
CA SER A 111 17.74 -0.65 7.06
C SER A 111 18.60 0.27 6.18
N GLU A 112 17.99 1.15 5.40
CA GLU A 112 18.69 2.08 4.52
C GLU A 112 19.30 3.26 5.31
N MET A 113 18.62 3.75 6.35
CA MET A 113 19.10 4.86 7.19
C MET A 113 20.35 4.49 8.01
N ASP A 114 20.56 3.22 8.33
CA ASP A 114 21.76 2.72 9.02
C ASP A 114 23.02 2.65 8.11
N LYS A 115 22.86 2.88 6.79
CA LYS A 115 23.97 2.78 5.84
C LYS A 115 24.77 4.08 5.75
N THR A 116 26.03 3.96 5.35
CA THR A 116 26.89 5.12 5.08
C THR A 116 26.36 6.00 3.94
N SER A 117 25.65 5.39 2.98
CA SER A 117 24.94 6.09 1.89
C SER A 117 23.43 5.95 2.13
N ALA A 118 22.94 6.61 3.16
CA ALA A 118 21.52 6.64 3.50
C ALA A 118 20.73 7.46 2.47
N PRO A 119 19.39 7.22 2.35
CA PRO A 119 18.53 8.07 1.52
C PRO A 119 18.63 9.53 1.93
N THR A 120 18.71 10.43 0.94
CA THR A 120 18.64 11.87 1.14
C THR A 120 17.20 12.39 1.06
N LEU A 121 16.35 11.68 0.31
CA LEU A 121 14.90 11.89 0.18
C LEU A 121 14.16 10.63 0.60
N PHE A 122 13.29 10.74 1.59
CA PHE A 122 12.49 9.61 2.10
C PHE A 122 11.06 10.07 2.44
N VAL A 123 10.18 9.13 2.79
CA VAL A 123 8.77 9.39 3.07
C VAL A 123 8.49 9.22 4.57
N ILE A 124 7.81 10.20 5.15
CA ILE A 124 7.13 10.10 6.45
C ILE A 124 5.63 9.93 6.15
N GLY A 125 5.02 8.83 6.58
CA GLY A 125 3.66 8.47 6.14
C GLY A 125 2.54 9.24 6.83
N ASN A 126 2.74 9.68 8.08
CA ASN A 126 1.70 10.35 8.87
C ASN A 126 2.28 11.16 10.03
N GLN A 127 1.40 11.85 10.77
CA GLN A 127 1.79 12.69 11.90
C GLN A 127 2.41 11.88 13.06
N ASP A 128 1.99 10.63 13.26
CA ASP A 128 2.55 9.79 14.34
C ASP A 128 3.98 9.33 14.02
N ALA A 129 4.27 9.04 12.74
CA ALA A 129 5.61 8.70 12.27
C ALA A 129 6.62 9.86 12.39
N VAL A 130 6.17 11.10 12.57
CA VAL A 130 7.06 12.23 12.88
C VAL A 130 7.77 12.03 14.22
N LYS A 131 7.17 11.33 15.19
CA LYS A 131 7.81 11.00 16.47
C LYS A 131 9.07 10.14 16.29
N GLU A 132 9.07 9.26 15.30
CA GLU A 132 10.19 8.36 15.00
C GLU A 132 11.20 9.02 14.06
N TRP A 133 10.71 9.66 12.99
CA TRP A 133 11.54 10.13 11.88
C TRP A 133 11.83 11.63 11.88
N GLY A 134 11.13 12.41 12.71
CA GLY A 134 11.28 13.86 12.74
C GLY A 134 12.69 14.35 13.06
N ASP A 135 13.44 13.66 13.93
CA ASP A 135 14.82 14.00 14.25
C ASP A 135 15.78 13.82 13.05
N TYR A 136 15.44 12.92 12.12
CA TYR A 136 16.17 12.71 10.87
C TYR A 136 15.77 13.69 9.77
N ALA A 137 14.66 14.40 9.94
CA ALA A 137 14.14 15.32 8.93
C ALA A 137 14.78 16.71 9.02
N LEU A 138 15.17 17.26 7.88
CA LEU A 138 15.59 18.66 7.75
C LEU A 138 14.39 19.58 8.02
N ASP A 139 14.63 20.74 8.65
CA ASP A 139 13.58 21.76 8.81
C ASP A 139 13.23 22.40 7.46
N LEU A 140 12.03 22.17 6.99
CA LEU A 140 11.51 22.67 5.72
C LEU A 140 10.71 23.97 5.86
N THR A 141 10.55 24.56 7.05
CA THR A 141 9.63 25.67 7.35
C THR A 141 9.78 26.85 6.38
N ASP A 142 11.02 27.27 6.11
CA ASP A 142 11.31 28.39 5.20
C ASP A 142 11.88 27.93 3.84
N SER A 143 11.77 26.64 3.54
CA SER A 143 12.36 26.00 2.38
C SER A 143 11.77 26.48 1.05
N ALA A 144 12.48 26.20 -0.05
CA ALA A 144 12.03 26.53 -1.39
C ALA A 144 10.77 25.70 -1.76
N ILE A 145 10.76 24.40 -1.38
CA ILE A 145 9.63 23.51 -1.68
C ILE A 145 8.37 23.90 -0.88
N ALA A 146 8.50 24.29 0.40
CA ALA A 146 7.35 24.74 1.20
C ALA A 146 6.67 26.00 0.61
N LYS A 147 7.44 26.87 -0.03
CA LYS A 147 6.91 28.07 -0.70
C LYS A 147 6.10 27.72 -1.97
N GLU A 148 6.33 26.59 -2.57
CA GLU A 148 5.57 26.10 -3.73
C GLU A 148 4.23 25.45 -3.33
N LEU A 149 4.02 25.01 -2.08
CA LEU A 149 2.73 24.47 -1.64
C LEU A 149 1.60 25.47 -1.87
N ASN A 150 0.45 24.98 -2.34
CA ASN A 150 -0.76 25.78 -2.53
C ASN A 150 -1.70 25.74 -1.30
N THR A 151 -1.39 24.90 -0.31
CA THR A 151 -2.16 24.72 0.94
C THR A 151 -1.24 24.25 2.06
N ASP A 152 -1.59 24.53 3.31
CA ASP A 152 -0.90 24.04 4.52
C ASP A 152 -1.43 22.68 5.03
N ALA A 153 -2.45 22.12 4.39
CA ALA A 153 -3.03 20.84 4.75
C ALA A 153 -2.07 19.65 4.55
N TYR A 154 -0.99 19.84 3.79
CA TYR A 154 0.00 18.80 3.47
C TYR A 154 1.34 19.01 4.19
N GLU A 155 1.30 19.44 5.41
CA GLU A 155 2.46 19.67 6.27
C GLU A 155 2.44 18.73 7.47
N LEU A 156 3.53 18.01 7.73
CA LEU A 156 3.71 17.29 8.99
C LEU A 156 4.75 18.03 9.84
N ARG A 157 4.34 18.41 11.05
CA ARG A 157 5.17 19.18 11.98
C ARG A 157 5.40 18.41 13.26
N ASP A 158 6.59 18.59 13.84
CA ASP A 158 6.86 18.10 15.20
C ASP A 158 6.23 18.99 16.29
N ALA A 159 6.40 18.61 17.55
CA ALA A 159 5.83 19.30 18.70
C ALA A 159 6.39 20.74 18.88
N ASP A 160 7.55 21.03 18.34
CA ASP A 160 8.20 22.35 18.38
C ASP A 160 7.81 23.23 17.18
N GLY A 161 7.00 22.69 16.25
CA GLY A 161 6.50 23.39 15.07
C GLY A 161 7.42 23.32 13.85
N LYS A 162 8.53 22.54 13.90
CA LYS A 162 9.40 22.31 12.77
C LYS A 162 8.63 21.56 11.67
N LEU A 163 8.70 22.04 10.44
CA LEU A 163 8.14 21.33 9.28
C LEU A 163 9.08 20.19 8.89
N CYS A 164 8.71 18.95 9.28
CA CYS A 164 9.51 17.77 9.08
C CYS A 164 9.34 17.17 7.68
N SER A 165 8.15 17.27 7.10
CA SER A 165 7.87 16.72 5.77
C SER A 165 6.70 17.41 5.11
N ILE A 166 6.58 17.23 3.79
CA ILE A 166 5.65 17.94 2.92
C ILE A 166 5.00 16.97 1.94
N GLY A 167 3.66 16.95 1.89
CA GLY A 167 2.91 16.04 1.03
C GLY A 167 3.20 16.27 -0.45
N TYR A 168 3.39 15.19 -1.21
CA TYR A 168 3.68 15.28 -2.64
C TYR A 168 2.58 14.74 -3.54
N CYS A 169 1.59 14.05 -2.99
CA CYS A 169 0.42 13.61 -3.75
C CYS A 169 -0.85 13.65 -2.91
N TYR A 170 -1.99 13.71 -3.59
CA TYR A 170 -3.33 13.57 -3.01
C TYR A 170 -4.06 12.51 -3.81
N GLU A 171 -4.65 11.57 -3.09
CA GLU A 171 -5.24 10.37 -3.66
C GLU A 171 -6.64 10.15 -3.10
N CYS A 172 -7.40 9.27 -3.75
CA CYS A 172 -8.66 8.79 -3.21
C CYS A 172 -8.76 7.26 -3.35
N TYR A 173 -9.57 6.66 -2.49
CA TYR A 173 -9.92 5.25 -2.59
C TYR A 173 -11.40 4.99 -2.27
N GLY A 174 -11.87 3.86 -2.76
CA GLY A 174 -13.24 3.40 -2.65
C GLY A 174 -13.42 2.08 -3.38
N ILE A 175 -14.49 1.95 -4.12
CA ILE A 175 -14.73 0.81 -5.00
C ILE A 175 -14.66 1.29 -6.45
N ILE A 176 -13.68 0.81 -7.22
CA ILE A 176 -13.59 1.03 -8.66
C ILE A 176 -14.64 0.16 -9.33
N VAL A 177 -15.38 0.71 -10.27
CA VAL A 177 -16.51 0.05 -10.95
C VAL A 177 -16.32 0.08 -12.45
N ASN A 178 -16.65 -1.02 -13.11
CA ASN A 178 -16.78 -1.11 -14.56
C ASN A 178 -18.26 -0.94 -14.96
N PRO A 179 -18.69 0.25 -15.42
CA PRO A 179 -20.09 0.52 -15.74
C PRO A 179 -20.65 -0.36 -16.86
N ASP A 180 -19.80 -0.81 -17.79
CA ASP A 180 -20.25 -1.66 -18.89
C ASP A 180 -20.66 -3.05 -18.40
N LEU A 181 -19.95 -3.60 -17.39
CA LEU A 181 -20.33 -4.87 -16.79
C LEU A 181 -21.59 -4.73 -15.92
N ILE A 182 -21.77 -3.59 -15.26
CA ILE A 182 -23.03 -3.28 -14.55
C ILE A 182 -24.21 -3.25 -15.52
N GLU A 183 -24.07 -2.58 -16.68
CA GLU A 183 -25.11 -2.54 -17.71
C GLU A 183 -25.34 -3.93 -18.33
N GLN A 184 -24.27 -4.70 -18.59
CA GLN A 184 -24.39 -6.08 -19.09
C GLN A 184 -25.13 -7.00 -18.11
N ALA A 185 -24.99 -6.77 -16.81
CA ALA A 185 -25.77 -7.49 -15.79
C ALA A 185 -27.24 -7.03 -15.72
N GLY A 186 -27.60 -5.94 -16.40
CA GLY A 186 -28.97 -5.39 -16.42
C GLY A 186 -29.25 -4.37 -15.32
N HIS A 187 -28.20 -3.82 -14.70
CA HIS A 187 -28.25 -2.76 -13.69
C HIS A 187 -27.77 -1.43 -14.25
N THR A 188 -27.86 -0.37 -13.46
CA THR A 188 -27.33 0.95 -13.78
C THR A 188 -26.53 1.52 -12.62
N MET A 189 -25.55 2.39 -12.91
CA MET A 189 -24.81 3.08 -11.86
C MET A 189 -25.71 3.93 -10.95
N ASP A 190 -26.79 4.47 -11.49
CA ASP A 190 -27.78 5.26 -10.73
C ASP A 190 -28.54 4.47 -9.66
N GLU A 191 -28.53 3.14 -9.71
CA GLU A 191 -29.13 2.28 -8.69
C GLU A 191 -28.28 2.22 -7.43
N ILE A 192 -26.95 2.37 -7.54
CA ILE A 192 -25.99 2.20 -6.44
C ILE A 192 -25.84 3.52 -5.67
N LYS A 193 -26.56 3.65 -4.54
CA LYS A 193 -26.60 4.90 -3.74
C LYS A 193 -26.35 4.71 -2.24
N ASN A 194 -26.38 3.47 -1.77
CA ASN A 194 -26.16 3.08 -0.39
C ASN A 194 -25.83 1.59 -0.33
N PHE A 195 -25.53 1.10 0.86
CA PHE A 195 -25.15 -0.31 1.08
C PHE A 195 -26.20 -1.31 0.58
N GLU A 196 -27.47 -1.08 0.85
CA GLU A 196 -28.53 -2.03 0.45
C GLU A 196 -28.64 -2.15 -1.07
N SER A 197 -28.54 -1.03 -1.80
CA SER A 197 -28.55 -1.04 -3.26
C SER A 197 -27.28 -1.62 -3.85
N LEU A 198 -26.10 -1.31 -3.29
CA LEU A 198 -24.83 -1.93 -3.67
C LEU A 198 -24.90 -3.45 -3.47
N LYS A 199 -25.36 -3.89 -2.30
CA LYS A 199 -25.52 -5.31 -1.96
C LYS A 199 -26.42 -6.03 -2.95
N ALA A 200 -27.55 -5.44 -3.31
CA ALA A 200 -28.48 -6.07 -4.25
C ALA A 200 -27.84 -6.30 -5.63
N VAL A 201 -27.07 -5.32 -6.13
CA VAL A 201 -26.35 -5.44 -7.42
C VAL A 201 -25.25 -6.48 -7.34
N VAL A 202 -24.45 -6.44 -6.28
CA VAL A 202 -23.32 -7.36 -6.06
C VAL A 202 -23.78 -8.81 -5.95
N GLU A 203 -24.81 -9.08 -5.11
CA GLU A 203 -25.33 -10.44 -4.91
C GLU A 203 -26.01 -10.98 -6.18
N ASP A 204 -26.67 -10.14 -6.99
CA ASP A 204 -27.26 -10.55 -8.26
C ASP A 204 -26.17 -10.93 -9.28
N ILE A 205 -25.11 -10.12 -9.43
CA ILE A 205 -24.00 -10.42 -10.33
C ILE A 205 -23.32 -11.73 -9.92
N HIS A 206 -22.95 -11.88 -8.64
CA HIS A 206 -22.28 -13.07 -8.15
C HIS A 206 -23.14 -14.34 -8.36
N ALA A 207 -24.44 -14.26 -8.07
CA ALA A 207 -25.36 -15.39 -8.28
C ALA A 207 -25.47 -15.84 -9.75
N ARG A 208 -25.20 -14.93 -10.68
CA ARG A 208 -25.22 -15.17 -12.14
C ARG A 208 -23.85 -15.19 -12.79
N ALA A 209 -22.76 -15.27 -12.03
CA ALA A 209 -21.41 -15.16 -12.56
C ALA A 209 -21.13 -16.15 -13.71
N ASP A 210 -21.57 -17.40 -13.60
CA ASP A 210 -21.45 -18.40 -14.68
C ASP A 210 -22.22 -18.02 -15.96
N GLU A 211 -23.36 -17.35 -15.83
CA GLU A 211 -24.18 -16.88 -16.96
C GLU A 211 -23.55 -15.64 -17.60
N LEU A 212 -23.10 -14.71 -16.77
CA LEU A 212 -22.56 -13.41 -17.20
C LEU A 212 -21.13 -13.53 -17.76
N GLY A 213 -20.36 -14.51 -17.28
CA GLY A 213 -18.96 -14.73 -17.63
C GLY A 213 -17.98 -13.85 -16.83
N PHE A 214 -18.47 -13.14 -15.81
CA PHE A 214 -17.69 -12.36 -14.85
C PHE A 214 -18.37 -12.37 -13.47
N ASP A 215 -17.62 -12.08 -12.42
CA ASP A 215 -18.10 -12.03 -11.04
C ASP A 215 -18.30 -10.59 -10.54
N ALA A 216 -18.80 -10.42 -9.32
CA ALA A 216 -18.98 -9.11 -8.73
C ALA A 216 -17.65 -8.48 -8.35
N PHE A 217 -16.89 -9.03 -7.40
CA PHE A 217 -15.62 -8.48 -6.99
C PHE A 217 -14.42 -9.26 -7.54
N THR A 218 -13.32 -8.54 -7.77
CA THR A 218 -11.98 -9.13 -7.92
C THR A 218 -11.61 -9.92 -6.68
N SER A 219 -10.56 -10.73 -6.75
CA SER A 219 -10.01 -11.42 -5.58
C SER A 219 -9.67 -10.42 -4.48
N CYS A 220 -10.10 -10.75 -3.26
CA CYS A 220 -9.93 -9.92 -2.05
C CYS A 220 -8.82 -10.49 -1.16
N ASP A 221 -7.61 -10.68 -1.71
CA ASP A 221 -6.51 -11.35 -1.02
C ASP A 221 -6.15 -10.67 0.31
N MET A 222 -5.82 -11.51 1.29
CA MET A 222 -5.44 -11.13 2.65
C MET A 222 -4.00 -11.54 2.97
N ASP A 223 -3.12 -11.49 1.98
CA ASP A 223 -1.68 -11.65 2.10
C ASP A 223 -0.98 -10.31 2.36
N ASP A 224 0.33 -10.34 2.57
CA ASP A 224 1.14 -9.15 2.88
C ASP A 224 1.10 -8.08 1.76
N SER A 225 0.86 -8.49 0.50
CA SER A 225 0.85 -7.60 -0.66
C SER A 225 -0.50 -6.92 -0.92
N SER A 226 -1.59 -7.43 -0.37
CA SER A 226 -2.96 -7.06 -0.74
C SER A 226 -3.85 -6.67 0.44
N SER A 227 -3.58 -7.19 1.64
CA SER A 227 -4.41 -7.00 2.84
C SER A 227 -4.57 -5.54 3.30
N TRP A 228 -3.68 -4.64 2.89
CA TRP A 228 -3.74 -3.22 3.19
C TRP A 228 -5.03 -2.55 2.68
N ARG A 229 -5.64 -3.09 1.61
CA ARG A 229 -6.95 -2.62 1.12
C ARG A 229 -8.04 -2.70 2.18
N PHE A 230 -7.97 -3.69 3.08
CA PHE A 230 -8.96 -3.95 4.12
C PHE A 230 -8.49 -3.45 5.49
N THR A 231 -7.25 -3.69 5.87
CA THR A 231 -6.70 -3.33 7.21
C THR A 231 -6.27 -1.86 7.32
N GLY A 232 -6.02 -1.22 6.20
CA GLY A 232 -5.75 0.21 6.07
C GLY A 232 -6.96 0.96 5.54
N HIS A 233 -7.31 0.73 4.28
CA HIS A 233 -8.28 1.58 3.57
C HIS A 233 -9.73 1.33 3.99
N MET A 234 -10.23 0.09 3.91
CA MET A 234 -11.61 -0.19 4.33
C MET A 234 -11.79 -0.01 5.85
N ALA A 235 -10.76 -0.29 6.65
CA ALA A 235 -10.78 -0.05 8.08
C ALA A 235 -10.99 1.43 8.45
N ASN A 236 -10.71 2.37 7.50
CA ASN A 236 -11.02 3.79 7.67
C ASN A 236 -12.49 4.04 8.02
N LEU A 237 -13.41 3.16 7.61
CA LEU A 237 -14.83 3.27 7.98
C LEU A 237 -15.03 3.33 9.50
N GLU A 238 -14.37 2.46 10.26
CA GLU A 238 -14.44 2.48 11.72
C GLU A 238 -13.92 3.80 12.27
N TYR A 239 -12.72 4.20 11.83
CA TYR A 239 -12.01 5.34 12.39
C TYR A 239 -12.68 6.68 12.04
N TYR A 240 -13.03 6.87 10.77
CA TYR A 240 -13.70 8.07 10.30
C TYR A 240 -15.05 8.29 10.99
N TYR A 241 -15.91 7.28 11.04
CA TYR A 241 -17.21 7.46 11.66
C TYR A 241 -17.12 7.60 13.20
N GLU A 242 -16.11 7.02 13.82
CA GLU A 242 -15.88 7.21 15.25
C GLU A 242 -15.41 8.65 15.56
N GLU A 243 -14.49 9.20 14.78
CA GLU A 243 -14.08 10.61 14.95
C GLU A 243 -15.23 11.59 14.65
N GLN A 244 -16.05 11.32 13.62
CA GLN A 244 -17.22 12.14 13.33
C GLN A 244 -18.25 12.09 14.48
N ALA A 245 -18.45 10.93 15.09
CA ALA A 245 -19.31 10.77 16.27
C ALA A 245 -18.75 11.52 17.50
N ALA A 246 -17.43 11.66 17.61
CA ALA A 246 -16.77 12.46 18.63
C ALA A 246 -16.87 13.98 18.36
N GLY A 247 -17.26 14.40 17.14
CA GLY A 247 -17.53 15.78 16.75
C GLY A 247 -16.32 16.59 16.29
N ALA A 248 -15.17 15.95 16.06
CA ALA A 248 -13.98 16.58 15.51
C ALA A 248 -13.07 15.51 14.87
N ALA A 249 -12.43 15.87 13.74
CA ALA A 249 -11.37 15.07 13.15
C ALA A 249 -10.21 14.90 14.14
N TRP A 250 -9.56 13.74 14.08
CA TRP A 250 -8.38 13.50 14.90
C TRP A 250 -7.20 14.35 14.42
N THR A 251 -6.45 14.89 15.35
CA THR A 251 -5.19 15.61 15.09
C THR A 251 -3.98 14.87 15.61
N GLU A 252 -4.21 13.79 16.34
CA GLU A 252 -3.21 12.87 16.88
C GLU A 252 -3.84 11.49 17.06
N CYS A 253 -3.02 10.45 17.17
CA CYS A 253 -3.48 9.10 17.43
C CYS A 253 -4.22 9.05 18.78
N PRO A 254 -5.51 8.68 18.85
CA PRO A 254 -6.21 8.50 20.13
C PRO A 254 -5.70 7.27 20.87
N ALA A 255 -5.70 7.33 22.22
CA ALA A 255 -5.23 6.24 23.04
C ALA A 255 -6.05 4.94 22.91
N SER A 256 -7.27 5.03 22.44
CA SER A 256 -8.17 3.89 22.21
C SER A 256 -9.27 4.27 21.23
N ILE A 257 -9.82 3.27 20.55
CA ILE A 257 -11.05 3.33 19.76
C ILE A 257 -12.12 2.48 20.42
N THR A 258 -13.39 2.66 20.05
CA THR A 258 -14.51 1.96 20.69
C THR A 258 -15.02 0.77 19.89
N GLY A 259 -14.75 0.72 18.58
CA GLY A 259 -15.26 -0.31 17.69
C GLY A 259 -16.74 -0.13 17.34
N ALA A 260 -17.25 1.10 17.44
CA ALA A 260 -18.70 1.37 17.29
C ALA A 260 -19.23 1.09 15.89
N TYR A 261 -18.37 1.18 14.86
CA TYR A 261 -18.71 0.99 13.45
C TYR A 261 -18.15 -0.31 12.85
N LEU A 262 -17.61 -1.23 13.67
CA LEU A 262 -17.08 -2.51 13.20
C LEU A 262 -18.13 -3.42 12.58
N ASP A 263 -19.40 -3.29 12.95
CA ASP A 263 -20.49 -4.04 12.28
C ASP A 263 -20.77 -3.48 10.87
N ASN A 264 -20.53 -2.20 10.63
CA ASN A 264 -20.59 -1.56 9.31
C ASN A 264 -19.40 -1.97 8.44
N PHE A 265 -18.17 -1.93 8.99
CA PHE A 265 -17.00 -2.48 8.33
C PHE A 265 -17.22 -3.95 7.94
N LYS A 266 -17.74 -4.78 8.88
CA LYS A 266 -18.06 -6.18 8.64
C LYS A 266 -19.03 -6.36 7.47
N ALA A 267 -20.06 -5.54 7.40
CA ALA A 267 -21.09 -5.66 6.37
C ALA A 267 -20.49 -5.48 4.96
N LEU A 268 -19.67 -4.45 4.76
CA LEU A 268 -19.00 -4.23 3.48
C LEU A 268 -17.90 -5.27 3.23
N TYR A 269 -17.09 -5.61 4.24
CA TYR A 269 -16.06 -6.63 4.14
C TYR A 269 -16.62 -7.97 3.70
N ASP A 270 -17.67 -8.44 4.38
CA ASP A 270 -18.36 -9.70 4.04
C ASP A 270 -18.96 -9.66 2.64
N LEU A 271 -19.52 -8.52 2.23
CA LEU A 271 -20.05 -8.35 0.87
C LEU A 271 -18.96 -8.56 -0.18
N CYS A 272 -17.78 -7.95 0.02
CA CYS A 272 -16.66 -8.09 -0.90
C CYS A 272 -16.12 -9.53 -0.95
N VAL A 273 -15.75 -10.08 0.21
CA VAL A 273 -15.04 -11.38 0.26
C VAL A 273 -15.95 -12.59 -0.04
N THR A 274 -17.27 -12.43 0.10
CA THR A 274 -18.22 -13.52 -0.21
C THR A 274 -18.64 -13.54 -1.67
N ASN A 275 -18.54 -12.38 -2.36
CA ASN A 275 -18.96 -12.21 -3.74
C ASN A 275 -17.79 -11.87 -4.66
N SER A 276 -16.62 -12.51 -4.44
CA SER A 276 -15.39 -12.32 -5.20
C SER A 276 -15.04 -13.57 -6.01
N LEU A 277 -14.16 -13.38 -6.99
CA LEU A 277 -13.65 -14.46 -7.85
C LEU A 277 -12.98 -15.58 -7.07
N THR A 278 -12.39 -15.28 -5.91
CA THR A 278 -11.71 -16.27 -5.06
C THR A 278 -12.59 -16.60 -3.85
N ASP A 279 -12.74 -17.90 -3.58
CA ASP A 279 -13.46 -18.37 -2.39
C ASP A 279 -12.83 -17.78 -1.13
N ARG A 280 -13.66 -17.23 -0.25
CA ARG A 280 -13.27 -16.58 1.00
C ARG A 280 -12.23 -17.34 1.82
N LYS A 281 -12.31 -18.67 1.89
CA LYS A 281 -11.38 -19.52 2.65
C LYS A 281 -9.97 -19.57 2.05
N ASP A 282 -9.82 -19.22 0.78
CA ASP A 282 -8.55 -19.29 0.05
C ASP A 282 -7.82 -17.93 -0.02
N LEU A 283 -8.42 -16.83 0.48
CA LEU A 283 -7.89 -15.47 0.42
C LEU A 283 -6.56 -15.29 1.17
N ALA A 284 -6.32 -16.07 2.23
CA ALA A 284 -5.04 -16.06 2.97
C ALA A 284 -3.87 -16.61 2.13
N THR A 285 -4.13 -17.35 1.07
CA THR A 285 -3.09 -17.90 0.19
C THR A 285 -2.48 -16.80 -0.68
N GLY A 286 -3.28 -15.80 -1.08
CA GLY A 286 -2.85 -14.66 -1.89
C GLY A 286 -2.37 -15.04 -3.29
N GLY A 287 -1.75 -14.06 -3.95
CA GLY A 287 -1.11 -14.26 -5.25
C GLY A 287 -2.06 -14.12 -6.44
N HIS A 288 -3.29 -13.63 -6.24
CA HIS A 288 -4.19 -13.27 -7.32
C HIS A 288 -3.87 -11.87 -7.82
N ASP A 289 -4.01 -11.67 -9.12
CA ASP A 289 -3.78 -10.40 -9.78
C ASP A 289 -5.14 -9.67 -9.95
N ALA A 290 -5.57 -8.99 -8.88
CA ALA A 290 -6.86 -8.31 -8.83
C ALA A 290 -6.98 -7.16 -9.87
N GLU A 291 -5.87 -6.47 -10.18
CA GLU A 291 -5.83 -5.48 -11.25
C GLU A 291 -6.14 -6.14 -12.61
N ASN A 292 -5.39 -7.21 -12.96
CA ASN A 292 -5.61 -7.92 -14.21
C ASN A 292 -7.00 -8.58 -14.27
N GLU A 293 -7.55 -9.03 -13.16
CA GLU A 293 -8.93 -9.54 -13.11
C GLU A 293 -9.93 -8.46 -13.50
N PHE A 294 -9.75 -7.23 -13.00
CA PHE A 294 -10.61 -6.09 -13.33
C PHE A 294 -10.43 -5.63 -14.77
N ILE A 295 -9.21 -5.34 -15.20
CA ILE A 295 -8.94 -4.83 -16.55
C ILE A 295 -9.25 -5.83 -17.67
N SER A 296 -9.22 -7.13 -17.35
CA SER A 296 -9.65 -8.20 -18.28
C SER A 296 -11.16 -8.47 -18.27
N GLY A 297 -11.94 -7.68 -17.51
CA GLY A 297 -13.40 -7.78 -17.45
C GLY A 297 -13.92 -9.03 -16.74
N LYS A 298 -13.16 -9.61 -15.81
CA LYS A 298 -13.57 -10.77 -15.01
C LYS A 298 -14.38 -10.39 -13.78
N ALA A 299 -14.32 -9.13 -13.35
CA ALA A 299 -15.07 -8.62 -12.22
C ALA A 299 -15.58 -7.20 -12.48
N ALA A 300 -16.76 -6.88 -11.93
CA ALA A 300 -17.39 -5.57 -12.08
C ALA A 300 -16.89 -4.53 -11.07
N PHE A 301 -16.42 -4.98 -9.89
CA PHE A 301 -15.98 -4.15 -8.78
C PHE A 301 -14.57 -4.50 -8.32
N PHE A 302 -13.78 -3.47 -7.97
CA PHE A 302 -12.42 -3.60 -7.49
C PHE A 302 -12.17 -2.65 -6.30
N VAL A 303 -11.90 -3.19 -5.13
CA VAL A 303 -11.56 -2.39 -3.93
C VAL A 303 -10.15 -1.88 -4.08
N ASN A 304 -9.97 -0.61 -4.45
CA ASN A 304 -8.65 0.00 -4.65
C ASN A 304 -8.75 1.54 -4.72
N GLY A 305 -7.71 2.22 -5.21
CA GLY A 305 -7.62 3.66 -5.20
C GLY A 305 -7.22 4.29 -6.53
N SER A 306 -7.05 5.60 -6.50
CA SER A 306 -6.77 6.43 -7.68
C SER A 306 -5.44 6.13 -8.37
N TRP A 307 -4.51 5.47 -7.70
CA TRP A 307 -3.24 5.00 -8.26
C TRP A 307 -3.40 3.93 -9.35
N GLU A 308 -4.53 3.22 -9.37
CA GLU A 308 -4.85 2.23 -10.43
C GLU A 308 -5.33 2.89 -11.72
N TYR A 309 -5.59 4.20 -11.73
CA TYR A 309 -6.24 4.86 -12.86
C TYR A 309 -5.48 4.69 -14.18
N ALA A 310 -4.15 4.74 -14.16
CA ALA A 310 -3.34 4.62 -15.36
C ALA A 310 -3.59 3.27 -16.07
N ALA A 311 -3.47 2.17 -15.32
CA ALA A 311 -3.69 0.82 -15.84
C ALA A 311 -5.18 0.57 -16.18
N VAL A 312 -6.08 0.99 -15.31
CA VAL A 312 -7.52 0.75 -15.49
C VAL A 312 -8.07 1.54 -16.67
N SER A 313 -7.72 2.82 -16.83
CA SER A 313 -8.30 3.68 -17.87
C SER A 313 -7.91 3.28 -19.30
N GLU A 314 -6.77 2.60 -19.46
CA GLU A 314 -6.35 2.06 -20.75
C GLU A 314 -7.30 0.93 -21.21
N ALA A 315 -7.69 0.05 -20.30
CA ALA A 315 -8.51 -1.12 -20.57
C ALA A 315 -10.02 -0.84 -20.43
N VAL A 316 -10.40 -0.02 -19.46
CA VAL A 316 -11.79 0.33 -19.09
C VAL A 316 -11.93 1.86 -19.02
N PRO A 317 -11.99 2.56 -20.17
CA PRO A 317 -11.92 4.03 -20.21
C PRO A 317 -13.06 4.75 -19.48
N ASN A 318 -14.19 4.08 -19.25
CA ASN A 318 -15.36 4.60 -18.53
C ASN A 318 -15.42 4.15 -17.06
N ALA A 319 -14.36 3.48 -16.55
CA ALA A 319 -14.29 3.12 -15.14
C ALA A 319 -14.45 4.35 -14.26
N THR A 320 -15.15 4.18 -13.15
CA THR A 320 -15.38 5.22 -12.15
C THR A 320 -15.20 4.66 -10.73
N MET A 321 -15.33 5.50 -9.73
CA MET A 321 -15.30 5.07 -8.33
C MET A 321 -16.56 5.44 -7.60
N ILE A 322 -16.96 4.60 -6.64
CA ILE A 322 -18.05 4.85 -5.71
C ILE A 322 -17.54 4.79 -4.25
N PRO A 323 -18.21 5.47 -3.31
CA PRO A 323 -17.88 5.41 -1.90
C PRO A 323 -17.98 4.00 -1.30
N TYR A 324 -17.36 3.80 -0.15
CA TYR A 324 -17.58 2.65 0.71
C TYR A 324 -18.93 2.77 1.42
N TYR A 325 -19.99 2.34 0.75
CA TYR A 325 -21.30 2.22 1.38
C TYR A 325 -21.32 1.04 2.34
N CYS A 326 -21.64 1.28 3.61
CA CYS A 326 -21.51 0.29 4.69
C CYS A 326 -22.71 0.24 5.65
N GLY A 327 -23.83 0.89 5.28
CA GLY A 327 -25.07 0.90 6.05
C GLY A 327 -25.09 1.90 7.20
N VAL A 328 -24.19 2.88 7.23
CA VAL A 328 -24.27 3.99 8.19
C VAL A 328 -25.36 4.95 7.77
N GLN A 329 -26.12 5.49 8.74
CA GLN A 329 -27.18 6.43 8.45
C GLN A 329 -26.65 7.68 7.77
N GLY A 330 -27.20 8.04 6.62
CA GLY A 330 -26.82 9.22 5.84
C GLY A 330 -25.68 8.96 4.85
N GLU A 331 -25.30 7.71 4.63
CA GLU A 331 -24.23 7.33 3.70
C GLU A 331 -24.52 7.68 2.23
N GLU A 332 -25.79 8.02 1.89
CA GLU A 332 -26.14 8.55 0.58
C GLU A 332 -25.47 9.89 0.28
N GLN A 333 -24.93 10.54 1.32
CA GLN A 333 -24.12 11.75 1.22
C GLN A 333 -22.62 11.46 1.34
N ALA A 334 -22.20 10.21 1.36
CA ALA A 334 -20.79 9.87 1.37
C ALA A 334 -20.12 10.24 0.05
N GLY A 335 -18.92 10.78 0.14
CA GLY A 335 -17.96 10.88 -0.96
C GLY A 335 -16.87 9.82 -0.83
N LEU A 336 -15.84 9.93 -1.65
CA LEU A 336 -14.69 9.02 -1.60
C LEU A 336 -13.81 9.32 -0.39
N ASN A 337 -13.02 8.33 0.01
CA ASN A 337 -11.96 8.52 1.00
C ASN A 337 -10.80 9.23 0.34
N CYS A 338 -10.47 10.46 0.77
CA CYS A 338 -9.46 11.28 0.14
C CYS A 338 -8.44 11.75 1.16
N GLY A 339 -7.16 11.73 0.78
CA GLY A 339 -6.07 12.13 1.66
C GLY A 339 -4.70 11.80 1.07
N THR A 340 -3.71 11.71 1.94
CA THR A 340 -2.36 11.27 1.59
C THR A 340 -1.67 10.59 2.78
N GLU A 341 -0.74 9.70 2.47
CA GLU A 341 0.26 9.16 3.39
C GLU A 341 1.68 9.32 2.79
N ASN A 342 1.83 10.26 1.85
CA ASN A 342 3.03 10.42 1.05
C ASN A 342 3.62 11.81 1.27
N TYR A 343 4.51 11.93 2.27
CA TYR A 343 5.16 13.19 2.62
C TYR A 343 6.67 13.05 2.44
N TRP A 344 7.24 13.89 1.58
CA TRP A 344 8.69 13.97 1.38
C TRP A 344 9.38 14.57 2.59
N ALA A 345 10.44 13.94 3.05
CA ALA A 345 11.37 14.44 4.04
C ALA A 345 12.80 14.40 3.50
N ILE A 346 13.60 15.42 3.77
CA ILE A 346 15.03 15.47 3.46
C ILE A 346 15.80 14.99 4.67
N ASN A 347 16.75 14.07 4.47
CA ASN A 347 17.59 13.56 5.54
C ASN A 347 18.55 14.64 6.07
N SER A 348 18.35 15.09 7.31
CA SER A 348 19.19 16.10 7.98
C SER A 348 20.61 15.63 8.25
N THR A 349 20.86 14.31 8.23
CA THR A 349 22.19 13.74 8.46
C THR A 349 23.03 13.62 7.18
N ALA A 350 22.42 13.85 6.00
CA ALA A 350 23.13 13.91 4.73
C ALA A 350 24.05 15.15 4.68
N SER A 351 25.01 15.16 3.75
CA SER A 351 25.86 16.34 3.55
C SER A 351 25.03 17.57 3.14
N GLU A 352 25.51 18.78 3.46
CA GLU A 352 24.83 20.02 3.04
C GLU A 352 24.64 20.08 1.51
N ALA A 353 25.59 19.55 0.75
CA ALA A 353 25.50 19.47 -0.71
C ALA A 353 24.37 18.51 -1.16
N ASP A 354 24.24 17.36 -0.52
CA ASP A 354 23.18 16.40 -0.83
C ASP A 354 21.80 16.91 -0.38
N GLN A 355 21.72 17.59 0.78
CA GLN A 355 20.49 18.23 1.23
C GLN A 355 20.01 19.30 0.23
N GLN A 356 20.93 20.16 -0.25
CA GLN A 356 20.59 21.18 -1.24
C GLN A 356 20.21 20.55 -2.59
N ALA A 357 20.97 19.56 -3.06
CA ALA A 357 20.65 18.83 -4.29
C ALA A 357 19.26 18.18 -4.22
N THR A 358 18.90 17.61 -3.06
CA THR A 358 17.58 17.01 -2.84
C THR A 358 16.47 18.07 -2.84
N MET A 359 16.71 19.22 -2.19
CA MET A 359 15.77 20.35 -2.22
C MET A 359 15.54 20.86 -3.65
N ASP A 360 16.62 21.04 -4.42
CA ASP A 360 16.55 21.51 -5.80
C ASP A 360 15.80 20.50 -6.69
N PHE A 361 16.03 19.20 -6.48
CA PHE A 361 15.33 18.13 -7.16
C PHE A 361 13.82 18.15 -6.84
N MET A 362 13.42 18.25 -5.56
CA MET A 362 12.02 18.34 -5.17
C MET A 362 11.32 19.54 -5.82
N VAL A 363 11.97 20.72 -5.81
CA VAL A 363 11.42 21.92 -6.46
C VAL A 363 11.31 21.73 -7.97
N TRP A 364 12.32 21.14 -8.61
CA TRP A 364 12.30 20.85 -10.04
C TRP A 364 11.16 19.86 -10.40
N CYS A 365 10.94 18.83 -9.59
CA CYS A 365 9.84 17.86 -9.79
C CYS A 365 8.47 18.55 -9.89
N VAL A 366 8.24 19.61 -9.12
CA VAL A 366 6.94 20.30 -9.08
C VAL A 366 6.85 21.52 -10.01
N THR A 367 7.98 22.01 -10.51
CA THR A 367 8.03 23.21 -11.37
C THR A 367 8.39 22.94 -12.82
N ASN A 368 9.09 21.83 -13.13
CA ASN A 368 9.37 21.42 -14.49
C ASN A 368 8.08 20.87 -15.13
N PRO A 369 7.58 21.42 -16.25
CA PRO A 369 6.29 21.04 -16.81
C PRO A 369 6.17 19.57 -17.23
N GLU A 370 7.27 18.97 -17.73
CA GLU A 370 7.29 17.59 -18.19
C GLU A 370 7.36 16.62 -16.98
N ALA A 371 8.30 16.84 -16.06
CA ALA A 371 8.42 16.04 -14.86
C ALA A 371 7.16 16.12 -14.00
N SER A 372 6.62 17.33 -13.79
CA SER A 372 5.38 17.51 -13.03
C SER A 372 4.19 16.81 -13.70
N ARG A 373 4.09 16.81 -15.05
CA ARG A 373 3.07 16.05 -15.77
C ARG A 373 3.19 14.55 -15.50
N MET A 374 4.38 13.99 -15.67
CA MET A 374 4.64 12.57 -15.43
C MET A 374 4.30 12.16 -13.99
N LEU A 375 4.71 12.99 -13.01
CA LEU A 375 4.43 12.72 -11.60
C LEU A 375 2.94 12.85 -11.25
N VAL A 376 2.23 13.83 -11.80
CA VAL A 376 0.79 14.01 -11.59
C VAL A 376 0.00 12.86 -12.25
N ASP A 377 0.37 12.44 -13.42
CA ASP A 377 -0.27 11.30 -14.10
C ASP A 377 -0.08 9.99 -13.30
N THR A 378 0.99 9.92 -12.49
CA THR A 378 1.31 8.76 -11.65
C THR A 378 0.73 8.87 -10.23
N PHE A 379 0.84 10.04 -9.60
CA PHE A 379 0.47 10.26 -8.20
C PHE A 379 -0.94 10.87 -8.00
N GLY A 380 -1.59 11.28 -9.08
CA GLY A 380 -2.88 11.93 -9.04
C GLY A 380 -2.79 13.45 -8.94
N VAL A 381 -2.85 14.05 -7.75
CA VAL A 381 -2.68 15.52 -7.56
C VAL A 381 -1.42 15.79 -6.75
N MET A 382 -0.60 16.71 -7.25
CA MET A 382 0.50 17.29 -6.48
C MET A 382 0.09 18.68 -5.97
N PRO A 383 0.09 18.93 -4.65
CA PRO A 383 -0.49 20.16 -4.08
C PRO A 383 0.44 21.37 -4.18
N TYR A 384 0.99 21.62 -5.37
CA TYR A 384 1.95 22.71 -5.60
C TYR A 384 1.47 23.68 -6.67
N LYS A 385 1.86 24.95 -6.53
CA LYS A 385 1.39 26.07 -7.35
C LYS A 385 1.68 25.94 -8.84
N GLN A 386 2.78 25.26 -9.18
CA GLN A 386 3.25 25.12 -10.57
C GLN A 386 3.11 23.68 -11.07
N ALA A 387 2.60 22.76 -10.25
CA ALA A 387 2.36 21.40 -10.67
C ALA A 387 1.30 21.35 -11.78
N ALA A 388 1.42 20.34 -12.63
CA ALA A 388 0.43 20.08 -13.69
C ALA A 388 -0.94 19.76 -13.08
N GLU A 389 -2.02 20.06 -13.80
CA GLU A 389 -3.37 19.65 -13.39
C GLU A 389 -3.56 18.14 -13.61
N SER A 390 -4.26 17.47 -12.69
CA SER A 390 -4.55 16.04 -12.79
C SER A 390 -5.54 15.74 -13.93
N THR A 391 -5.29 14.64 -14.63
CA THR A 391 -6.23 14.05 -15.61
C THR A 391 -6.85 12.75 -15.09
N ASN A 392 -6.61 12.40 -13.83
CA ASN A 392 -7.08 11.17 -13.21
C ASN A 392 -8.61 11.19 -13.02
N GLY A 393 -9.33 10.30 -13.73
CA GLY A 393 -10.78 10.23 -13.72
C GLY A 393 -11.37 9.80 -12.37
N PHE A 394 -10.60 9.07 -11.54
CA PHE A 394 -11.06 8.69 -10.20
C PHE A 394 -11.01 9.88 -9.24
N LEU A 395 -10.02 10.74 -9.35
CA LEU A 395 -9.99 12.01 -8.62
C LEU A 395 -11.07 12.97 -9.12
N ALA A 396 -11.34 12.99 -10.42
CA ALA A 396 -12.48 13.76 -10.95
C ALA A 396 -13.84 13.23 -10.41
N ALA A 397 -13.96 11.94 -10.15
CA ALA A 397 -15.13 11.39 -9.47
C ALA A 397 -15.23 11.86 -8.01
N ALA A 398 -14.10 11.91 -7.27
CA ALA A 398 -14.06 12.48 -5.92
C ALA A 398 -14.51 13.95 -5.90
N ASP A 399 -14.00 14.74 -6.84
CA ASP A 399 -14.39 16.15 -7.02
C ASP A 399 -15.88 16.30 -7.36
N ALA A 400 -16.44 15.39 -8.16
CA ALA A 400 -17.86 15.39 -8.52
C ALA A 400 -18.75 15.11 -7.29
N TYR A 401 -18.38 14.16 -6.42
CA TYR A 401 -19.08 13.90 -5.16
C TYR A 401 -19.03 15.17 -4.27
N SER A 402 -17.87 15.77 -4.10
CA SER A 402 -17.68 16.98 -3.30
C SER A 402 -18.51 18.15 -3.84
N ALA A 403 -18.51 18.36 -5.17
CA ALA A 403 -19.30 19.38 -5.84
C ALA A 403 -20.82 19.17 -5.70
N ALA A 404 -21.26 17.90 -5.57
CA ALA A 404 -22.66 17.55 -5.30
C ALA A 404 -23.07 17.78 -3.84
N GLY A 405 -22.13 18.13 -2.96
CA GLY A 405 -22.34 18.38 -1.54
C GLY A 405 -22.17 17.14 -0.66
N ASN A 406 -21.60 16.09 -1.19
CA ASN A 406 -21.22 14.90 -0.39
C ASN A 406 -20.03 15.24 0.51
N TYR A 407 -19.99 14.64 1.72
CA TYR A 407 -18.85 14.79 2.60
C TYR A 407 -17.66 13.95 2.11
N VAL A 408 -16.47 14.49 2.22
CA VAL A 408 -15.22 13.74 1.96
C VAL A 408 -14.90 12.93 3.22
N MET A 409 -14.55 11.69 3.05
CA MET A 409 -14.02 10.86 4.12
C MET A 409 -12.49 11.07 4.16
N ASP A 410 -11.99 11.77 5.16
CA ASP A 410 -10.54 11.89 5.36
C ASP A 410 -9.91 10.55 5.79
N TRP A 411 -8.58 10.50 5.76
CA TRP A 411 -7.85 9.28 6.08
C TRP A 411 -7.54 9.19 7.57
N ALA A 412 -8.57 9.02 8.42
CA ALA A 412 -8.42 8.73 9.85
C ALA A 412 -7.55 7.48 10.11
N THR A 413 -7.46 6.58 9.14
CA THR A 413 -6.53 5.44 9.14
C THR A 413 -5.06 5.83 9.30
N ASN A 414 -4.68 7.08 8.96
CA ASN A 414 -3.32 7.59 9.16
C ASN A 414 -2.94 7.72 10.64
N TYR A 415 -3.90 7.64 11.54
CA TYR A 415 -3.66 7.64 12.99
C TYR A 415 -3.54 6.24 13.59
N GLN A 416 -3.50 5.17 12.78
CA GLN A 416 -3.25 3.81 13.28
C GLN A 416 -1.90 3.76 14.02
N PRO A 417 -1.87 3.31 15.29
CA PRO A 417 -0.63 3.25 16.07
C PRO A 417 0.22 2.06 15.63
N ASN A 418 1.54 2.24 15.51
CA ASN A 418 2.49 1.15 15.15
C ASN A 418 1.95 0.32 13.98
N VAL A 419 1.79 0.96 12.84
CA VAL A 419 0.98 0.52 11.69
C VAL A 419 1.25 -0.93 11.29
N ASP A 420 2.52 -1.34 11.17
CA ASP A 420 2.88 -2.68 10.68
C ASP A 420 2.40 -3.77 11.64
N GLU A 421 2.66 -3.61 12.93
CA GLU A 421 2.26 -4.59 13.96
C GLU A 421 0.74 -4.61 14.16
N TYR A 422 0.11 -3.44 14.11
CA TYR A 422 -1.34 -3.34 14.23
C TYR A 422 -2.04 -4.02 13.05
N ARG A 423 -1.65 -3.70 11.82
CA ARG A 423 -2.24 -4.31 10.61
C ARG A 423 -1.95 -5.81 10.51
N ALA A 424 -0.77 -6.28 10.93
CA ALA A 424 -0.46 -7.72 10.98
C ALA A 424 -1.42 -8.49 11.90
N ALA A 425 -1.78 -7.90 13.05
CA ALA A 425 -2.76 -8.50 13.95
C ALA A 425 -4.17 -8.53 13.32
N LEU A 426 -4.58 -7.47 12.61
CA LEU A 426 -5.85 -7.44 11.86
C LEU A 426 -5.89 -8.49 10.75
N VAL A 427 -4.82 -8.63 9.95
CA VAL A 427 -4.70 -9.67 8.90
C VAL A 427 -4.87 -11.06 9.50
N SER A 428 -4.19 -11.34 10.61
CA SER A 428 -4.29 -12.63 11.29
C SER A 428 -5.72 -12.95 11.72
N ALA A 429 -6.41 -11.98 12.34
CA ALA A 429 -7.79 -12.15 12.80
C ALA A 429 -8.78 -12.29 11.64
N LEU A 430 -8.64 -11.47 10.58
CA LEU A 430 -9.49 -11.54 9.39
C LEU A 430 -9.28 -12.85 8.63
N ASN A 431 -8.06 -13.38 8.55
CA ASN A 431 -7.80 -14.69 7.94
C ASN A 431 -8.45 -15.83 8.75
N ALA A 432 -8.43 -15.78 10.08
CA ALA A 432 -9.16 -16.76 10.90
C ALA A 432 -10.67 -16.67 10.66
N TYR A 433 -11.20 -15.45 10.54
CA TYR A 433 -12.62 -15.22 10.23
C TYR A 433 -12.97 -15.64 8.79
N ASN A 434 -12.10 -15.46 7.82
CA ASN A 434 -12.32 -15.94 6.45
C ASN A 434 -12.38 -17.47 6.38
N ALA A 435 -11.49 -18.14 7.11
CA ALA A 435 -11.44 -19.60 7.14
C ALA A 435 -12.69 -20.23 7.81
N ASP A 436 -13.24 -19.58 8.83
CA ASP A 436 -14.44 -20.02 9.55
C ASP A 436 -15.23 -18.78 10.03
N PRO A 437 -16.24 -18.30 9.26
CA PRO A 437 -16.97 -17.06 9.52
C PRO A 437 -18.01 -17.20 10.63
N THR A 438 -17.52 -17.46 11.84
CA THR A 438 -18.33 -17.55 13.07
C THR A 438 -18.27 -16.26 13.89
N ASP A 439 -19.28 -16.05 14.76
CA ASP A 439 -19.29 -14.94 15.71
C ASP A 439 -18.04 -14.95 16.61
N ALA A 440 -17.56 -16.12 17.01
CA ALA A 440 -16.36 -16.25 17.83
C ALA A 440 -15.10 -15.74 17.12
N ASN A 441 -14.93 -16.02 15.82
CA ASN A 441 -13.82 -15.50 15.03
C ASN A 441 -14.01 -14.01 14.70
N TRP A 442 -15.25 -13.55 14.55
CA TRP A 442 -15.52 -12.12 14.42
C TRP A 442 -15.19 -11.35 15.71
N ASP A 443 -15.43 -11.93 16.90
CA ASP A 443 -15.01 -11.34 18.16
C ASP A 443 -13.48 -11.23 18.28
N LEU A 444 -12.70 -12.12 17.65
CA LEU A 444 -11.24 -11.95 17.53
C LEU A 444 -10.88 -10.75 16.64
N VAL A 445 -11.61 -10.51 15.57
CA VAL A 445 -11.42 -9.32 14.73
C VAL A 445 -11.70 -8.05 15.55
N LYS A 446 -12.82 -7.99 16.28
CA LYS A 446 -13.13 -6.85 17.17
C LYS A 446 -12.02 -6.63 18.20
N THR A 447 -11.51 -7.69 18.80
CA THR A 447 -10.39 -7.63 19.75
C THR A 447 -9.13 -7.07 19.10
N ALA A 448 -8.80 -7.53 17.88
CA ALA A 448 -7.64 -7.03 17.13
C ALA A 448 -7.77 -5.53 16.78
N PHE A 449 -8.98 -5.06 16.44
CA PHE A 449 -9.23 -3.63 16.23
C PHE A 449 -9.08 -2.84 17.54
N VAL A 450 -9.87 -3.15 18.57
CA VAL A 450 -10.04 -2.30 19.75
C VAL A 450 -8.91 -2.48 20.76
N ASP A 451 -8.69 -3.72 21.23
CA ASP A 451 -7.63 -4.00 22.21
C ASP A 451 -6.25 -3.90 21.55
N GLY A 452 -6.14 -4.29 20.27
CA GLY A 452 -4.94 -4.14 19.47
C GLY A 452 -4.53 -2.68 19.30
N TRP A 453 -5.46 -1.77 19.01
CA TRP A 453 -5.20 -0.33 18.97
C TRP A 453 -4.60 0.18 20.28
N ALA A 454 -5.28 -0.06 21.40
CA ALA A 454 -4.82 0.40 22.70
C ALA A 454 -3.45 -0.18 23.09
N ALA A 455 -3.20 -1.45 22.73
CA ALA A 455 -1.90 -2.10 23.01
C ALA A 455 -0.77 -1.47 22.18
N GLN A 456 -1.00 -1.21 20.88
CA GLN A 456 0.00 -0.59 20.02
C GLN A 456 0.21 0.89 20.37
N TYR A 457 -0.85 1.62 20.72
CA TYR A 457 -0.70 2.98 21.24
C TYR A 457 0.20 3.02 22.49
N ALA A 458 -0.03 2.10 23.45
CA ALA A 458 0.80 2.03 24.65
C ALA A 458 2.26 1.62 24.33
N ALA A 459 2.49 0.82 23.30
CA ALA A 459 3.84 0.41 22.91
C ALA A 459 4.70 1.57 22.39
N VAL A 460 4.09 2.57 21.71
CA VAL A 460 4.82 3.72 21.12
C VAL A 460 4.77 4.97 22.00
N ASN A 461 3.82 5.07 22.94
CA ASN A 461 3.64 6.25 23.80
C ASN A 461 3.84 5.98 25.30
N GLY A 462 4.13 4.72 25.70
CA GLY A 462 4.23 4.28 27.10
C GLY A 462 5.58 4.34 27.75
#